data_eadc8b4a27d60a8f1aeac7931ff7d1da
#
_entry.id   eadc8b4a27d60a8f1aeac7931ff7d1da
#
_cell.length_a   1.000
_cell.length_b   1.000
_cell.length_c   1.000
_cell.angle_alpha   90.00
_cell.angle_beta   90.00
_cell.angle_gamma   90.00
#
_symmetry.space_group_name_H-M   'P 1'
#
loop_
_entity.id
_entity.type
_entity.pdbx_description
1 polymer ?
#
loop_
_entity_poly.entity_id
_entity_poly.type
_entity_poly.pdbx_seq_one_letter_code
_entity_poly.pdbx_strand_id
1 'polypeptide(L)'
;MIRKYVFGHPFETEAVVEKIVPSEGTPVYGEIKADGEFVFSYKMDEDDIVYGLGESNRGINKRGYRYVSNCTDDPNHTESKYSLYGAHNFIIVFGKETFGLFLDYPGTMEIDIGYTRQEELTVRCGDANLDLYVIDGENPY
;
A
#
# COMPACT_ATOMS: atom_id res chain seq x y z
N MET A 1 12.02 -6.14 11.04
CA MET A 1 11.22 -7.41 11.05
C MET A 1 10.18 -7.31 9.94
N ILE A 2 9.94 -8.40 9.22
CA ILE A 2 8.90 -8.48 8.19
C ILE A 2 7.82 -9.43 8.65
N ARG A 3 6.62 -8.91 8.91
CA ARG A 3 5.46 -9.71 9.32
C ARG A 3 4.57 -9.97 8.13
N LYS A 4 4.16 -11.23 7.95
CA LYS A 4 3.22 -11.65 6.91
C LYS A 4 1.88 -11.98 7.52
N TYR A 5 0.83 -11.34 7.02
CA TYR A 5 -0.57 -11.61 7.32
C TYR A 5 -1.24 -12.18 6.09
N VAL A 6 -1.94 -13.30 6.24
CA VAL A 6 -2.64 -13.98 5.14
C VAL A 6 -4.14 -13.75 5.28
N PHE A 7 -4.77 -13.26 4.23
CA PHE A 7 -6.22 -13.05 4.16
C PHE A 7 -6.83 -13.94 3.09
N GLY A 8 -7.94 -14.61 3.42
CA GLY A 8 -8.68 -15.46 2.49
C GLY A 8 -7.82 -16.56 1.85
N HIS A 9 -7.88 -16.63 0.53
CA HIS A 9 -7.12 -17.57 -0.31
C HIS A 9 -6.28 -16.77 -1.32
N PRO A 10 -5.08 -16.29 -0.95
CA PRO A 10 -4.23 -15.52 -1.84
C PRO A 10 -3.88 -16.30 -3.11
N PHE A 11 -3.77 -15.59 -4.23
CA PHE A 11 -3.21 -16.15 -5.43
C PHE A 11 -1.73 -16.42 -5.25
N GLU A 12 -1.23 -17.52 -5.81
CA GLU A 12 0.20 -17.77 -5.89
C GLU A 12 0.82 -16.79 -6.90
N THR A 13 1.77 -15.99 -6.44
CA THR A 13 2.49 -15.01 -7.25
C THR A 13 3.97 -15.34 -7.29
N GLU A 14 4.74 -14.62 -8.12
CA GLU A 14 6.19 -14.75 -8.17
C GLU A 14 6.92 -13.90 -7.11
N ALA A 15 6.18 -13.25 -6.20
CA ALA A 15 6.77 -12.44 -5.15
C ALA A 15 7.60 -13.30 -4.19
N VAL A 16 8.86 -12.93 -4.00
CA VAL A 16 9.78 -13.59 -3.08
C VAL A 16 10.14 -12.63 -1.97
N VAL A 17 9.68 -12.93 -0.75
CA VAL A 17 10.02 -12.17 0.45
C VAL A 17 10.71 -13.10 1.43
N GLU A 18 11.93 -12.75 1.81
CA GLU A 18 12.73 -13.55 2.75
C GLU A 18 12.56 -13.09 4.19
N LYS A 19 12.90 -13.98 5.12
CA LYS A 19 12.93 -13.69 6.57
C LYS A 19 11.59 -13.20 7.13
N ILE A 20 10.50 -13.75 6.63
CA ILE A 20 9.16 -13.41 7.10
C ILE A 20 8.83 -14.05 8.46
N VAL A 21 8.06 -13.34 9.26
CA VAL A 21 7.44 -13.83 10.49
C VAL A 21 5.94 -13.96 10.23
N PRO A 22 5.39 -15.19 10.19
CA PRO A 22 3.94 -15.39 10.09
C PRO A 22 3.24 -14.70 11.26
N SER A 23 2.19 -13.95 10.96
CA SER A 23 1.48 -13.13 11.94
C SER A 23 -0.03 -13.25 11.74
N GLU A 24 -0.77 -13.10 12.82
CA GLU A 24 -2.23 -13.17 12.83
C GLU A 24 -2.82 -12.00 13.60
N GLY A 25 -4.11 -11.74 13.39
CA GLY A 25 -4.84 -10.70 14.10
C GLY A 25 -4.63 -9.31 13.55
N THR A 26 -4.67 -8.30 14.42
CA THR A 26 -4.53 -6.89 14.05
C THR A 26 -3.08 -6.57 13.70
N PRO A 27 -2.81 -5.88 12.59
CA PRO A 27 -1.46 -5.46 12.25
C PRO A 27 -0.90 -4.47 13.27
N VAL A 28 0.43 -4.39 13.33
CA VAL A 28 1.13 -3.49 14.27
C VAL A 28 0.81 -2.02 13.97
N TYR A 29 0.62 -1.69 12.70
CA TYR A 29 0.27 -0.36 12.24
C TYR A 29 -1.07 -0.39 11.53
N GLY A 30 -1.92 0.59 11.80
CA GLY A 30 -3.22 0.73 11.17
C GLY A 30 -4.27 -0.29 11.60
N GLU A 31 -5.33 -0.32 10.85
CA GLU A 31 -6.48 -1.19 11.05
C GLU A 31 -6.85 -1.90 9.75
N ILE A 32 -7.36 -3.12 9.84
CA ILE A 32 -7.81 -3.91 8.69
C ILE A 32 -9.26 -4.32 8.87
N LYS A 33 -10.03 -4.18 7.78
CA LYS A 33 -11.33 -4.81 7.59
C LYS A 33 -11.23 -5.73 6.38
N ALA A 34 -11.57 -6.99 6.55
CA ALA A 34 -11.50 -8.02 5.52
C ALA A 34 -12.82 -8.82 5.51
N ASP A 35 -13.89 -8.18 5.03
CA ASP A 35 -15.23 -8.76 4.91
C ASP A 35 -15.76 -8.50 3.49
N GLY A 36 -15.56 -9.48 2.60
CA GLY A 36 -15.88 -9.36 1.18
C GLY A 36 -14.88 -8.50 0.38
N GLU A 37 -14.51 -7.35 0.88
CA GLU A 37 -13.40 -6.51 0.40
C GLU A 37 -12.31 -6.41 1.46
N PHE A 38 -11.12 -5.99 1.06
CA PHE A 38 -10.02 -5.67 1.97
C PHE A 38 -9.84 -4.16 2.06
N VAL A 39 -9.79 -3.63 3.28
CA VAL A 39 -9.50 -2.21 3.55
C VAL A 39 -8.47 -2.13 4.66
N PHE A 40 -7.33 -1.55 4.34
CA PHE A 40 -6.33 -1.09 5.32
C PHE A 40 -6.51 0.40 5.54
N SER A 41 -6.45 0.85 6.79
CA SER A 41 -6.52 2.26 7.18
C SER A 41 -5.42 2.60 8.18
N TYR A 42 -4.78 3.74 7.98
CA TYR A 42 -3.77 4.28 8.89
C TYR A 42 -3.98 5.78 9.08
N LYS A 43 -3.96 6.22 10.33
CA LYS A 43 -4.05 7.65 10.66
C LYS A 43 -2.65 8.25 10.62
N MET A 44 -2.40 9.10 9.63
CA MET A 44 -1.15 9.83 9.48
C MET A 44 -1.08 11.02 10.43
N ASP A 45 0.10 11.29 10.96
CA ASP A 45 0.41 12.56 11.59
C ASP A 45 0.62 13.66 10.52
N GLU A 46 0.62 14.91 10.94
CA GLU A 46 0.72 16.06 10.04
C GLU A 46 2.01 16.05 9.20
N ASP A 47 3.11 15.61 9.80
CA ASP A 47 4.45 15.59 9.19
C ASP A 47 4.80 14.25 8.51
N ASP A 48 3.90 13.27 8.51
CA ASP A 48 4.17 11.98 7.86
C ASP A 48 4.33 12.15 6.36
N ILE A 49 5.34 11.51 5.81
CA ILE A 49 5.63 11.44 4.38
C ILE A 49 5.38 10.02 3.90
N VAL A 50 4.81 9.88 2.71
CA VAL A 50 4.54 8.58 2.10
C VAL A 50 5.27 8.47 0.77
N TYR A 51 6.04 7.40 0.60
CA TYR A 51 6.79 7.07 -0.61
C TYR A 51 6.27 5.80 -1.26
N GLY A 52 6.59 5.58 -2.52
CA GLY A 52 6.40 4.31 -3.22
C GLY A 52 5.46 4.37 -4.41
N LEU A 53 4.73 3.28 -4.63
CA LEU A 53 3.73 3.06 -5.69
C LEU A 53 4.29 2.94 -7.12
N GLY A 54 5.61 2.83 -7.30
CA GLY A 54 6.22 2.66 -8.62
C GLY A 54 6.12 3.91 -9.49
N GLU A 55 5.80 3.73 -10.78
CA GLU A 55 5.70 4.84 -11.71
C GLU A 55 4.48 5.73 -11.40
N SER A 56 4.76 7.01 -11.17
CA SER A 56 3.75 8.04 -10.95
C SER A 56 4.33 9.39 -11.29
N ASN A 57 3.58 10.21 -12.01
CA ASN A 57 4.00 11.58 -12.37
C ASN A 57 3.95 12.58 -11.21
N ARG A 58 3.40 12.16 -10.08
CA ARG A 58 3.34 13.00 -8.89
C ARG A 58 4.64 12.90 -8.10
N GLY A 59 4.92 13.91 -7.29
CA GLY A 59 6.17 14.03 -6.55
C GLY A 59 6.56 12.81 -5.70
N ILE A 60 7.73 12.85 -5.08
CA ILE A 60 8.26 11.77 -4.24
C ILE A 60 7.34 11.51 -3.04
N ASN A 61 6.87 12.56 -2.36
CA ASN A 61 5.83 12.43 -1.34
C ASN A 61 4.48 12.23 -2.02
N LYS A 62 3.89 11.06 -1.80
CA LYS A 62 2.62 10.64 -2.42
C LYS A 62 1.38 11.18 -1.71
N ARG A 63 1.55 11.87 -0.60
CA ARG A 63 0.45 12.42 0.20
C ARG A 63 -0.34 13.49 -0.55
N GLY A 64 -1.65 13.53 -0.33
CA GLY A 64 -2.57 14.49 -0.93
C GLY A 64 -3.25 14.01 -2.22
N TYR A 65 -3.06 12.76 -2.63
CA TYR A 65 -3.59 12.22 -3.87
C TYR A 65 -4.19 10.82 -3.69
N ARG A 66 -4.99 10.43 -4.68
CA ARG A 66 -5.50 9.08 -4.83
C ARG A 66 -4.82 8.39 -6.02
N TYR A 67 -4.49 7.14 -5.84
CA TYR A 67 -3.80 6.31 -6.83
C TYR A 67 -4.59 5.04 -7.09
N VAL A 68 -4.44 4.51 -8.30
CA VAL A 68 -4.95 3.19 -8.67
C VAL A 68 -3.77 2.34 -9.09
N SER A 69 -3.54 1.25 -8.37
CA SER A 69 -2.53 0.26 -8.73
C SER A 69 -3.09 -0.65 -9.83
N ASN A 70 -2.83 -0.25 -11.05
CA ASN A 70 -3.20 -0.97 -12.27
C ASN A 70 -2.26 -0.53 -13.39
N CYS A 71 -1.57 -1.47 -14.02
CA CYS A 71 -0.69 -1.16 -15.14
C CYS A 71 -1.51 -0.79 -16.37
N THR A 72 -1.22 0.36 -16.97
CA THR A 72 -1.90 0.85 -18.18
C THR A 72 -0.92 1.20 -19.28
N ASP A 73 -1.22 0.80 -20.49
CA ASP A 73 -0.47 1.19 -21.69
C ASP A 73 -1.04 2.50 -22.25
N ASP A 74 -0.70 3.61 -21.60
CA ASP A 74 -1.14 4.95 -21.99
C ASP A 74 0.07 5.86 -22.19
N PRO A 75 0.34 6.31 -23.42
CA PRO A 75 1.48 7.18 -23.71
C PRO A 75 1.31 8.62 -23.22
N ASN A 76 0.11 9.03 -22.82
CA ASN A 76 -0.17 10.39 -22.36
C ASN A 76 0.04 10.50 -20.84
N HIS A 77 1.29 10.66 -20.44
CA HIS A 77 1.67 10.78 -19.04
C HIS A 77 1.40 12.19 -18.53
N THR A 78 0.31 12.37 -17.81
CA THR A 78 -0.05 13.64 -17.15
C THR A 78 -0.20 13.43 -15.65
N GLU A 79 -0.07 14.48 -14.85
CA GLU A 79 -0.25 14.42 -13.40
C GLU A 79 -1.66 14.00 -12.97
N SER A 80 -2.65 14.13 -13.86
CA SER A 80 -4.02 13.69 -13.61
C SER A 80 -4.22 12.17 -13.73
N LYS A 81 -3.26 11.44 -14.26
CA LYS A 81 -3.35 9.98 -14.37
C LYS A 81 -3.20 9.29 -13.02
N TYR A 82 -4.07 8.36 -12.75
CA TYR A 82 -4.05 7.56 -11.51
C TYR A 82 -3.15 6.33 -11.60
N SER A 83 -2.83 5.89 -12.80
CA SER A 83 -1.95 4.73 -13.06
C SER A 83 -1.13 4.94 -14.32
N LEU A 84 0.05 4.33 -14.36
CA LEU A 84 0.99 4.29 -15.49
C LEU A 84 1.40 2.83 -15.79
N TYR A 85 2.48 2.64 -16.54
CA TYR A 85 2.97 1.31 -16.95
C TYR A 85 3.37 0.42 -15.77
N GLY A 86 4.11 0.96 -14.81
CA GLY A 86 4.63 0.24 -13.65
C GLY A 86 3.85 0.57 -12.40
N ALA A 87 3.10 -0.38 -11.88
CA ALA A 87 2.42 -0.29 -10.60
C ALA A 87 3.11 -1.21 -9.58
N HIS A 88 3.55 -0.67 -8.46
CA HIS A 88 4.15 -1.42 -7.38
C HIS A 88 3.31 -1.24 -6.11
N ASN A 89 2.83 -2.34 -5.58
CA ASN A 89 1.96 -2.37 -4.40
C ASN A 89 2.76 -2.22 -3.09
N PHE A 90 3.74 -1.33 -3.11
CA PHE A 90 4.63 -1.07 -2.00
C PHE A 90 4.64 0.40 -1.65
N ILE A 91 4.40 0.71 -0.38
CA ILE A 91 4.48 2.05 0.19
C ILE A 91 5.31 2.06 1.47
N ILE A 92 5.95 3.18 1.73
CA ILE A 92 6.68 3.46 2.96
C ILE A 92 6.05 4.69 3.61
N VAL A 93 5.62 4.55 4.84
CA VAL A 93 5.26 5.66 5.71
C VAL A 93 6.48 6.03 6.54
N PHE A 94 6.85 7.30 6.52
CA PHE A 94 7.98 7.84 7.28
C PHE A 94 7.54 9.06 8.08
N GLY A 95 7.68 8.98 9.39
CA GLY A 95 7.31 10.05 10.30
C GLY A 95 7.36 9.59 11.75
N LYS A 96 6.29 9.81 12.48
CA LYS A 96 6.18 9.38 13.88
C LYS A 96 6.36 7.86 14.03
N GLU A 97 5.76 7.12 13.12
CA GLU A 97 6.02 5.70 12.91
C GLU A 97 6.65 5.53 11.54
N THR A 98 7.57 4.58 11.41
CA THR A 98 8.22 4.28 10.13
C THR A 98 8.02 2.82 9.80
N PHE A 99 7.32 2.56 8.71
CA PHE A 99 7.03 1.20 8.27
C PHE A 99 6.80 1.12 6.77
N GLY A 100 7.03 -0.06 6.21
CA GLY A 100 6.65 -0.40 4.84
C GLY A 100 5.42 -1.32 4.81
N LEU A 101 4.61 -1.16 3.77
CA LEU A 101 3.53 -2.07 3.43
C LEU A 101 3.76 -2.61 2.03
N PHE A 102 3.73 -3.91 1.88
CA PHE A 102 3.64 -4.57 0.58
C PHE A 102 2.39 -5.45 0.55
N LEU A 103 1.53 -5.20 -0.43
CA LEU A 103 0.33 -5.98 -0.66
C LEU A 103 0.52 -6.85 -1.89
N ASP A 104 0.70 -8.13 -1.66
CA ASP A 104 0.78 -9.12 -2.75
C ASP A 104 -0.63 -9.47 -3.21
N TYR A 105 -1.12 -8.63 -4.12
CA TYR A 105 -2.46 -8.67 -4.68
C TYR A 105 -2.41 -8.41 -6.18
N PRO A 106 -2.83 -9.34 -7.02
CA PRO A 106 -2.72 -9.22 -8.48
C PRO A 106 -3.81 -8.35 -9.12
N GLY A 107 -4.85 -8.02 -8.37
CA GLY A 107 -5.96 -7.20 -8.85
C GLY A 107 -5.70 -5.69 -8.73
N THR A 108 -6.70 -4.92 -9.11
CA THR A 108 -6.67 -3.46 -8.97
C THR A 108 -6.88 -3.03 -7.51
N MET A 109 -6.02 -2.13 -7.04
CA MET A 109 -6.17 -1.50 -5.73
C MET A 109 -6.37 0.01 -5.86
N GLU A 110 -7.18 0.56 -4.98
CA GLU A 110 -7.28 2.01 -4.76
C GLU A 110 -6.48 2.41 -3.52
N ILE A 111 -5.61 3.40 -3.66
CA ILE A 111 -4.79 3.92 -2.57
C ILE A 111 -5.08 5.41 -2.43
N ASP A 112 -5.67 5.78 -1.30
CA ASP A 112 -5.97 7.16 -0.94
C ASP A 112 -5.01 7.61 0.16
N ILE A 113 -4.15 8.58 -0.16
CA ILE A 113 -3.13 9.07 0.76
C ILE A 113 -3.44 10.52 1.10
N GLY A 114 -4.36 10.73 2.02
CA GLY A 114 -4.75 12.06 2.46
C GLY A 114 -5.52 12.88 1.41
N TYR A 115 -6.14 12.24 0.43
CA TYR A 115 -6.95 12.88 -0.59
C TYR A 115 -8.39 13.12 -0.11
N THR A 116 -9.09 12.07 0.30
CA THR A 116 -10.47 12.18 0.81
C THR A 116 -10.49 12.75 2.22
N ARG A 117 -9.57 12.28 3.07
CA ARG A 117 -9.33 12.81 4.42
C ARG A 117 -7.84 13.06 4.58
N GLN A 118 -7.49 14.29 4.96
CA GLN A 118 -6.11 14.77 4.99
C GLN A 118 -5.17 13.94 5.88
N GLU A 119 -5.68 13.39 6.96
CA GLU A 119 -4.91 12.58 7.92
C GLU A 119 -5.06 11.06 7.73
N GLU A 120 -5.72 10.60 6.66
CA GLU A 120 -6.01 9.17 6.50
C GLU A 120 -5.35 8.60 5.23
N LEU A 121 -4.65 7.48 5.42
CA LEU A 121 -4.19 6.62 4.35
C LEU A 121 -5.07 5.38 4.30
N THR A 122 -5.67 5.08 3.15
CA THR A 122 -6.46 3.87 2.95
C THR A 122 -6.01 3.11 1.71
N VAL A 123 -6.03 1.79 1.81
CA VAL A 123 -5.81 0.87 0.69
C VAL A 123 -7.02 -0.06 0.58
N ARG A 124 -7.63 -0.10 -0.60
CA ARG A 124 -8.78 -0.96 -0.89
C ARG A 124 -8.48 -1.95 -1.98
N CYS A 125 -8.82 -3.21 -1.74
CA CYS A 125 -8.85 -4.27 -2.75
C CYS A 125 -10.29 -4.77 -2.90
N GLY A 126 -10.67 -5.13 -4.12
CA GLY A 126 -12.04 -5.55 -4.43
C GLY A 126 -12.45 -6.87 -3.77
N ASP A 127 -11.49 -7.68 -3.34
CA ASP A 127 -11.71 -8.87 -2.53
C ASP A 127 -10.64 -8.96 -1.43
N ALA A 128 -10.84 -9.88 -0.48
CA ALA A 128 -9.96 -10.07 0.65
C ALA A 128 -9.10 -11.34 0.52
N ASN A 129 -8.50 -11.56 -0.66
CA ASN A 129 -7.61 -12.69 -0.93
C ASN A 129 -6.22 -12.16 -1.27
N LEU A 130 -5.40 -11.93 -0.26
CA LEU A 130 -4.06 -11.36 -0.44
C LEU A 130 -3.12 -11.69 0.72
N ASP A 131 -1.84 -11.56 0.45
CA ASP A 131 -0.80 -11.49 1.47
C ASP A 131 -0.42 -10.03 1.74
N LEU A 132 -0.46 -9.64 3.00
CA LEU A 132 0.03 -8.35 3.47
C LEU A 132 1.36 -8.54 4.19
N TYR A 133 2.36 -7.80 3.76
CA TYR A 133 3.65 -7.72 4.46
C TYR A 133 3.78 -6.36 5.13
N VAL A 134 4.05 -6.38 6.42
CA VAL A 134 4.33 -5.20 7.24
C VAL A 134 5.80 -5.23 7.64
N ILE A 135 6.53 -4.20 7.27
CA ILE A 135 7.97 -4.10 7.41
C ILE A 135 8.29 -3.00 8.42
N ASP A 136 8.85 -3.38 9.56
CA ASP A 136 9.32 -2.39 10.54
C ASP A 136 10.59 -1.71 10.02
N GLY A 137 10.68 -0.39 10.21
CA GLY A 137 11.85 0.39 9.85
C GLY A 137 12.13 1.53 10.83
N GLU A 138 13.38 1.94 10.92
CA GLU A 138 13.79 3.14 11.66
C GLU A 138 13.96 4.35 10.72
N ASN A 139 14.15 4.07 9.44
CA ASN A 139 14.30 5.04 8.37
C ASN A 139 13.81 4.43 7.05
N PRO A 140 13.59 5.22 6.00
CA PRO A 140 13.04 4.74 4.73
C PRO A 140 14.04 3.93 3.85
N TYR A 141 15.25 3.67 4.34
CA TYR A 141 16.32 2.96 3.62
C TYR A 141 16.64 1.59 4.23
#